data_263a462a2922edf8c42b6ade80a0796b
#
_entry.id   263a462a2922edf8c42b6ade80a0796b
#
_cell.length_a   1.000
_cell.length_b   1.000
_cell.length_c   1.000
_cell.angle_alpha   90.00
_cell.angle_beta   90.00
_cell.angle_gamma   90.00
#
_symmetry.space_group_name_H-M   'P 1'
#
loop_
_entity.id
_entity.type
_entity.pdbx_description
1 polymer ?
#
loop_
_entity_poly.entity_id
_entity_poly.type
_entity_poly.pdbx_seq_one_letter_code
_entity_poly.pdbx_strand_id
1 'polypeptide(L)'
;MRFAKYEGAGNDFILLDLRNGGATPQSAEIARLCDRHFGIGADGLMTLAASAVSGCDCSMRYYNADGSPGEMCGNGGRCFALFAHHLGIGGDIKRFDSTDGIHEARMLRIDGLRSTVELGMIDVERIDRGDGYWFLDTGVPHYVEFTDDLEAVDVIGRGRRIRYDKRFAKGTNVNF
;
A
#
# COMPACT_ATOMS: atom_id res chain seq x y z
N MET A 1 -18.41 -13.62 4.82
CA MET A 1 -17.29 -13.01 4.05
C MET A 1 -16.05 -13.87 4.25
N ARG A 2 -15.30 -14.18 3.19
CA ARG A 2 -13.96 -14.80 3.29
C ARG A 2 -12.92 -13.70 3.11
N PHE A 3 -11.89 -13.72 3.93
CA PHE A 3 -10.79 -12.77 3.84
C PHE A 3 -9.46 -13.48 4.05
N ALA A 4 -8.38 -12.82 3.61
CA ALA A 4 -7.01 -13.17 3.95
C ALA A 4 -6.38 -12.00 4.72
N LYS A 5 -5.39 -12.31 5.56
CA LYS A 5 -4.62 -11.31 6.31
C LYS A 5 -3.16 -11.43 5.89
N TYR A 6 -2.59 -10.31 5.46
CA TYR A 6 -1.19 -10.21 5.05
C TYR A 6 -0.52 -9.05 5.76
N GLU A 7 0.79 -9.14 5.90
CA GLU A 7 1.62 -8.03 6.36
C GLU A 7 2.84 -7.87 5.44
N GLY A 8 3.30 -6.66 5.29
CA GLY A 8 4.52 -6.32 4.56
C GLY A 8 5.23 -5.16 5.24
N ALA A 9 6.44 -5.41 5.76
CA ALA A 9 7.24 -4.43 6.48
C ALA A 9 6.50 -3.76 7.65
N GLY A 10 5.70 -4.54 8.39
CA GLY A 10 4.92 -4.08 9.55
C GLY A 10 3.55 -3.46 9.22
N ASN A 11 3.25 -3.18 7.95
CA ASN A 11 1.90 -2.80 7.51
C ASN A 11 1.04 -4.06 7.33
N ASP A 12 -0.13 -4.09 7.90
CA ASP A 12 -1.03 -5.24 7.81
C ASP A 12 -2.35 -4.90 7.10
N PHE A 13 -2.81 -5.84 6.28
CA PHE A 13 -3.92 -5.62 5.38
C PHE A 13 -4.92 -6.78 5.42
N ILE A 14 -6.21 -6.42 5.29
CA ILE A 14 -7.29 -7.37 4.98
C ILE A 14 -7.42 -7.42 3.46
N LEU A 15 -7.41 -8.61 2.86
CA LEU A 15 -7.59 -8.80 1.44
C LEU A 15 -8.86 -9.60 1.15
N LEU A 16 -9.64 -9.11 0.18
CA LEU A 16 -10.89 -9.73 -0.26
C LEU A 16 -10.78 -10.11 -1.74
N ASP A 17 -11.14 -11.36 -2.06
CA ASP A 17 -11.32 -11.79 -3.45
C ASP A 17 -12.77 -11.56 -3.88
N LEU A 18 -12.98 -10.60 -4.78
CA LEU A 18 -14.31 -10.22 -5.30
C LEU A 18 -14.58 -10.73 -6.71
N ARG A 19 -13.69 -11.56 -7.30
CA ARG A 19 -13.86 -12.07 -8.67
C ARG A 19 -15.15 -12.84 -8.91
N ASN A 20 -15.70 -13.45 -7.87
CA ASN A 20 -16.90 -14.28 -7.97
C ASN A 20 -18.20 -13.51 -7.62
N GLY A 21 -18.25 -12.21 -7.85
CA GLY A 21 -19.45 -11.41 -7.68
C GLY A 21 -19.64 -10.81 -6.30
N GLY A 22 -18.58 -10.72 -5.48
CA GLY A 22 -18.60 -9.96 -4.22
C GLY A 22 -18.68 -8.44 -4.48
N ALA A 23 -19.42 -7.74 -3.64
CA ALA A 23 -19.41 -6.27 -3.64
C ALA A 23 -18.32 -5.73 -2.72
N THR A 24 -17.74 -4.62 -3.10
CA THR A 24 -16.83 -3.86 -2.21
C THR A 24 -17.62 -3.41 -0.98
N PRO A 25 -17.13 -3.67 0.24
CA PRO A 25 -17.78 -3.19 1.45
C PRO A 25 -17.89 -1.66 1.47
N GLN A 26 -18.91 -1.13 2.13
CA GLN A 26 -19.06 0.32 2.32
C GLN A 26 -17.98 0.86 3.28
N SER A 27 -17.66 2.15 3.20
CA SER A 27 -16.62 2.77 4.04
C SER A 27 -16.79 2.49 5.53
N ALA A 28 -18.01 2.56 6.05
CA ALA A 28 -18.29 2.25 7.46
C ALA A 28 -18.04 0.77 7.82
N GLU A 29 -18.30 -0.15 6.88
CA GLU A 29 -18.00 -1.57 7.06
C GLU A 29 -16.49 -1.83 7.01
N ILE A 30 -15.76 -1.16 6.10
CA ILE A 30 -14.30 -1.23 6.03
C ILE A 30 -13.69 -0.73 7.33
N ALA A 31 -14.14 0.44 7.82
CA ALA A 31 -13.66 0.98 9.08
C ALA A 31 -13.90 0.02 10.25
N ARG A 32 -15.06 -0.63 10.30
CA ARG A 32 -15.35 -1.67 11.30
C ARG A 32 -14.46 -2.90 11.17
N LEU A 33 -14.21 -3.37 9.93
CA LEU A 33 -13.34 -4.52 9.69
C LEU A 33 -11.89 -4.22 10.10
N CYS A 34 -11.42 -3.00 9.87
CA CYS A 34 -10.07 -2.56 10.21
C CYS A 34 -9.88 -2.22 11.69
N ASP A 35 -10.95 -2.07 12.46
CA ASP A 35 -10.86 -1.83 13.90
C ASP A 35 -10.16 -2.99 14.62
N ARG A 36 -9.10 -2.68 15.41
CA ARG A 36 -8.27 -3.68 16.06
C ARG A 36 -8.91 -4.34 17.29
N HIS A 37 -10.00 -3.75 17.80
CA HIS A 37 -10.70 -4.25 18.98
C HIS A 37 -12.03 -4.92 18.62
N PHE A 38 -12.77 -4.35 17.66
CA PHE A 38 -14.11 -4.79 17.30
C PHE A 38 -14.22 -5.42 15.91
N GLY A 39 -13.13 -5.43 15.15
CA GLY A 39 -13.04 -6.01 13.83
C GLY A 39 -11.95 -7.07 13.72
N ILE A 40 -11.45 -7.27 12.50
CA ILE A 40 -10.30 -8.12 12.20
C ILE A 40 -9.00 -7.39 12.62
N GLY A 41 -9.00 -6.07 12.49
CA GLY A 41 -7.87 -5.19 12.76
C GLY A 41 -6.88 -5.16 11.59
N ALA A 42 -6.65 -3.98 11.01
CA ALA A 42 -5.65 -3.77 9.96
C ALA A 42 -5.38 -2.28 9.75
N ASP A 43 -4.25 -1.97 9.10
CA ASP A 43 -3.94 -0.61 8.62
C ASP A 43 -4.77 -0.24 7.38
N GLY A 44 -5.33 -1.24 6.70
CA GLY A 44 -6.21 -1.02 5.57
C GLY A 44 -6.78 -2.31 4.99
N LEU A 45 -7.64 -2.14 3.98
CA LEU A 45 -8.29 -3.22 3.28
C LEU A 45 -8.00 -3.10 1.77
N MET A 46 -7.73 -4.22 1.14
CA MET A 46 -7.59 -4.29 -0.32
C MET A 46 -8.61 -5.27 -0.91
N THR A 47 -9.12 -4.92 -2.09
CA THR A 47 -9.97 -5.82 -2.87
C THR A 47 -9.25 -6.25 -4.13
N LEU A 48 -9.42 -7.51 -4.49
CA LEU A 48 -8.97 -8.09 -5.75
C LEU A 48 -10.20 -8.42 -6.59
N ALA A 49 -10.26 -7.88 -7.79
CA ALA A 49 -11.34 -8.13 -8.75
C ALA A 49 -10.77 -8.48 -10.13
N ALA A 50 -11.62 -8.90 -11.05
CA ALA A 50 -11.24 -9.02 -12.45
C ALA A 50 -10.90 -7.63 -13.00
N SER A 51 -9.82 -7.53 -13.78
CA SER A 51 -9.46 -6.27 -14.43
C SER A 51 -10.24 -6.09 -15.73
N ALA A 52 -10.68 -4.84 -15.99
CA ALA A 52 -11.17 -4.42 -17.31
C ALA A 52 -10.04 -3.86 -18.20
N VAL A 53 -8.84 -3.72 -17.65
CA VAL A 53 -7.67 -3.17 -18.35
C VAL A 53 -6.95 -4.30 -19.09
N SER A 54 -6.80 -4.15 -20.40
CA SER A 54 -6.12 -5.14 -21.23
C SER A 54 -4.67 -5.36 -20.77
N GLY A 55 -4.28 -6.62 -20.64
CA GLY A 55 -2.94 -7.02 -20.23
C GLY A 55 -2.70 -6.99 -18.71
N CYS A 56 -3.74 -6.72 -17.90
CA CYS A 56 -3.70 -6.90 -16.47
C CYS A 56 -4.35 -8.23 -16.06
N ASP A 57 -3.75 -8.91 -15.10
CA ASP A 57 -4.24 -10.19 -14.55
C ASP A 57 -5.42 -9.97 -13.59
N CYS A 58 -5.43 -8.85 -12.88
CA CYS A 58 -6.45 -8.47 -11.91
C CYS A 58 -6.41 -6.98 -11.61
N SER A 59 -7.39 -6.50 -10.84
CA SER A 59 -7.55 -5.12 -10.40
C SER A 59 -7.41 -5.03 -8.87
N MET A 60 -6.64 -4.06 -8.39
CA MET A 60 -6.47 -3.73 -6.98
C MET A 60 -7.21 -2.44 -6.63
N ARG A 61 -7.92 -2.44 -5.50
CA ARG A 61 -8.37 -1.20 -4.86
C ARG A 61 -7.99 -1.25 -3.39
N TYR A 62 -7.44 -0.15 -2.92
CA TYR A 62 -6.99 0.00 -1.54
C TYR A 62 -7.86 1.01 -0.79
N TYR A 63 -8.12 0.71 0.47
CA TYR A 63 -8.88 1.54 1.41
C TYR A 63 -8.11 1.66 2.72
N ASN A 64 -8.02 2.88 3.23
CA ASN A 64 -7.46 3.14 4.55
C ASN A 64 -8.31 2.51 5.67
N ALA A 65 -7.76 2.42 6.88
CA ALA A 65 -8.47 1.86 8.03
C ALA A 65 -9.77 2.59 8.40
N ASP A 66 -9.91 3.85 8.01
CA ASP A 66 -11.14 4.64 8.20
C ASP A 66 -12.20 4.42 7.11
N GLY A 67 -11.91 3.55 6.13
CA GLY A 67 -12.77 3.26 5.00
C GLY A 67 -12.69 4.25 3.85
N SER A 68 -11.86 5.28 3.93
CA SER A 68 -11.61 6.19 2.80
C SER A 68 -10.79 5.48 1.71
N PRO A 69 -11.00 5.83 0.42
CA PRO A 69 -10.12 5.34 -0.64
C PRO A 69 -8.66 5.71 -0.35
N GLY A 70 -7.77 4.75 -0.51
CA GLY A 70 -6.33 4.93 -0.34
C GLY A 70 -5.60 5.00 -1.68
N GLU A 71 -4.42 5.59 -1.65
CA GLU A 71 -3.50 5.61 -2.77
C GLU A 71 -2.64 4.33 -2.78
N MET A 72 -1.94 4.08 -3.89
CA MET A 72 -1.07 2.90 -4.00
C MET A 72 0.01 2.91 -2.91
N CYS A 73 0.11 1.81 -2.20
CA CYS A 73 1.10 1.58 -1.15
C CYS A 73 2.04 0.44 -1.54
N GLY A 74 3.35 0.68 -1.59
CA GLY A 74 4.34 -0.33 -1.96
C GLY A 74 4.30 -1.58 -1.06
N ASN A 75 4.06 -1.43 0.24
CA ASN A 75 3.87 -2.56 1.16
C ASN A 75 2.62 -3.36 0.80
N GLY A 76 1.52 -2.65 0.54
CA GLY A 76 0.26 -3.24 0.12
C GLY A 76 0.36 -3.96 -1.22
N GLY A 77 1.01 -3.36 -2.21
CA GLY A 77 1.20 -3.96 -3.54
C GLY A 77 1.97 -5.28 -3.49
N ARG A 78 2.99 -5.39 -2.63
CA ARG A 78 3.71 -6.67 -2.42
C ARG A 78 2.82 -7.72 -1.76
N CYS A 79 2.03 -7.34 -0.76
CA CYS A 79 1.05 -8.23 -0.13
C CYS A 79 -0.02 -8.67 -1.13
N PHE A 80 -0.51 -7.75 -1.96
CA PHE A 80 -1.49 -8.02 -3.00
C PHE A 80 -0.96 -9.00 -4.05
N ALA A 81 0.27 -8.83 -4.49
CA ALA A 81 0.90 -9.75 -5.46
C ALA A 81 1.02 -11.17 -4.90
N LEU A 82 1.39 -11.33 -3.62
CA LEU A 82 1.42 -12.63 -2.97
C LEU A 82 0.01 -13.22 -2.83
N PHE A 83 -0.98 -12.41 -2.50
CA PHE A 83 -2.38 -12.86 -2.45
C PHE A 83 -2.88 -13.34 -3.81
N ALA A 84 -2.61 -12.58 -4.88
CA ALA A 84 -2.92 -13.00 -6.24
C ALA A 84 -2.23 -14.32 -6.61
N HIS A 85 -0.96 -14.51 -6.19
CA HIS A 85 -0.24 -15.77 -6.38
C HIS A 85 -0.94 -16.95 -5.69
N HIS A 86 -1.32 -16.80 -4.42
CA HIS A 86 -2.03 -17.84 -3.67
C HIS A 86 -3.41 -18.18 -4.26
N LEU A 87 -4.01 -17.25 -5.00
CA LEU A 87 -5.26 -17.47 -5.75
C LEU A 87 -5.04 -18.06 -7.16
N GLY A 88 -3.80 -18.35 -7.53
CA GLY A 88 -3.44 -18.89 -8.85
C GLY A 88 -3.60 -17.89 -10.00
N ILE A 89 -3.49 -16.58 -9.71
CA ILE A 89 -3.62 -15.51 -10.72
C ILE A 89 -2.26 -15.14 -11.25
N GLY A 90 -2.14 -15.06 -12.59
CA GLY A 90 -0.90 -14.71 -13.28
C GLY A 90 0.22 -15.74 -13.10
N GLY A 91 1.39 -15.46 -13.70
CA GLY A 91 2.62 -16.27 -13.55
C GLY A 91 3.51 -15.71 -12.43
N ASP A 92 4.84 -15.83 -12.61
CA ASP A 92 5.84 -15.24 -11.71
C ASP A 92 5.82 -13.70 -11.75
N ILE A 93 5.40 -13.14 -12.87
CA ILE A 93 5.13 -11.72 -13.03
C ILE A 93 3.61 -11.53 -13.02
N LYS A 94 3.15 -10.61 -12.19
CA LYS A 94 1.74 -10.22 -12.07
C LYS A 94 1.58 -8.78 -12.48
N ARG A 95 0.63 -8.53 -13.38
CA ARG A 95 0.25 -7.17 -13.77
C ARG A 95 -1.13 -6.86 -13.23
N PHE A 96 -1.25 -5.77 -12.51
CA PHE A 96 -2.54 -5.35 -11.94
C PHE A 96 -2.74 -3.85 -12.09
N ASP A 97 -3.97 -3.45 -12.34
CA ASP A 97 -4.36 -2.04 -12.32
C ASP A 97 -4.72 -1.60 -10.90
N SER A 98 -4.31 -0.39 -10.56
CA SER A 98 -4.65 0.31 -9.32
C SER A 98 -5.20 1.70 -9.64
N THR A 99 -5.39 2.55 -8.62
CA THR A 99 -5.94 3.91 -8.80
C THR A 99 -4.99 4.86 -9.52
N ASP A 100 -3.69 4.62 -9.41
CA ASP A 100 -2.60 5.44 -9.99
C ASP A 100 -2.03 4.86 -11.30
N GLY A 101 -2.48 3.68 -11.73
CA GLY A 101 -2.03 3.08 -12.98
C GLY A 101 -1.82 1.58 -12.92
N ILE A 102 -1.00 1.07 -13.84
CA ILE A 102 -0.66 -0.34 -13.95
C ILE A 102 0.66 -0.59 -13.21
N HIS A 103 0.66 -1.63 -12.38
CA HIS A 103 1.84 -2.09 -11.67
C HIS A 103 2.23 -3.50 -12.12
N GLU A 104 3.52 -3.75 -12.10
CA GLU A 104 4.10 -5.06 -12.32
C GLU A 104 4.80 -5.53 -11.05
N ALA A 105 4.48 -6.73 -10.59
CA ALA A 105 5.11 -7.35 -9.44
C ALA A 105 5.74 -8.68 -9.84
N ARG A 106 7.04 -8.83 -9.57
CA ARG A 106 7.80 -10.06 -9.82
C ARG A 106 8.00 -10.81 -8.51
N MET A 107 7.58 -12.06 -8.49
CA MET A 107 7.80 -12.96 -7.37
C MET A 107 9.23 -13.50 -7.42
N LEU A 108 10.14 -12.97 -6.59
CA LEU A 108 11.56 -13.35 -6.57
C LEU A 108 11.79 -14.63 -5.77
N ARG A 109 11.08 -14.78 -4.67
CA ARG A 109 11.14 -15.96 -3.81
C ARG A 109 9.79 -16.18 -3.13
N ILE A 110 9.36 -17.41 -3.09
CA ILE A 110 8.16 -17.84 -2.36
C ILE A 110 8.57 -18.98 -1.45
N ASP A 111 8.24 -18.84 -0.17
CA ASP A 111 8.51 -19.82 0.88
C ASP A 111 7.24 -19.97 1.73
N GLY A 112 6.31 -20.79 1.26
CA GLY A 112 5.00 -20.96 1.85
C GLY A 112 4.24 -19.63 1.96
N LEU A 113 4.05 -19.13 3.17
CA LEU A 113 3.34 -17.86 3.44
C LEU A 113 4.24 -16.61 3.35
N ARG A 114 5.53 -16.77 3.09
CA ARG A 114 6.48 -15.66 2.95
C ARG A 114 6.93 -15.50 1.50
N SER A 115 7.16 -14.26 1.10
CA SER A 115 7.71 -14.00 -0.23
C SER A 115 8.60 -12.75 -0.24
N THR A 116 9.50 -12.73 -1.22
CA THR A 116 10.20 -11.51 -1.64
C THR A 116 9.62 -11.10 -2.97
N VAL A 117 9.13 -9.88 -3.05
CA VAL A 117 8.45 -9.33 -4.23
C VAL A 117 9.16 -8.06 -4.67
N GLU A 118 9.56 -8.00 -5.93
CA GLU A 118 9.94 -6.78 -6.62
C GLU A 118 8.68 -6.14 -7.19
N LEU A 119 8.42 -4.89 -6.84
CA LEU A 119 7.24 -4.16 -7.29
C LEU A 119 7.69 -2.93 -8.08
N GLY A 120 7.22 -2.83 -9.32
CA GLY A 120 7.34 -1.62 -10.13
C GLY A 120 6.47 -0.52 -9.55
N MET A 121 7.10 0.57 -9.15
CA MET A 121 6.42 1.80 -8.72
C MET A 121 6.41 2.80 -9.88
N ILE A 122 5.61 3.85 -9.78
CA ILE A 122 5.65 4.94 -10.74
C ILE A 122 7.01 5.64 -10.72
N ASP A 123 7.43 6.15 -11.87
CA ASP A 123 8.66 6.94 -11.96
C ASP A 123 8.51 8.26 -11.21
N VAL A 124 9.56 8.66 -10.51
CA VAL A 124 9.60 9.96 -9.83
C VAL A 124 10.00 11.02 -10.85
N GLU A 125 9.05 11.84 -11.26
CA GLU A 125 9.28 12.89 -12.27
C GLU A 125 10.00 14.11 -11.69
N ARG A 126 9.83 14.36 -10.39
CA ARG A 126 10.37 15.55 -9.73
C ARG A 126 10.84 15.28 -8.32
N ILE A 127 12.01 15.80 -7.98
CA ILE A 127 12.54 15.83 -6.63
C ILE A 127 12.78 17.30 -6.26
N ASP A 128 12.00 17.80 -5.29
CA ASP A 128 12.18 19.14 -4.75
C ASP A 128 13.20 19.10 -3.60
N ARG A 129 14.13 20.07 -3.60
CA ARG A 129 15.12 20.21 -2.53
C ARG A 129 14.72 21.35 -1.60
N GLY A 130 14.51 21.01 -0.33
CA GLY A 130 14.37 21.99 0.74
C GLY A 130 15.68 22.21 1.51
N ASP A 131 15.60 22.95 2.61
CA ASP A 131 16.72 23.13 3.53
C ASP A 131 16.87 21.87 4.41
N GLY A 132 17.88 21.06 4.09
CA GLY A 132 18.18 19.80 4.79
C GLY A 132 17.26 18.62 4.45
N TYR A 133 16.38 18.71 3.44
CA TYR A 133 15.51 17.61 3.06
C TYR A 133 15.23 17.56 1.55
N TRP A 134 14.73 16.43 1.10
CA TRP A 134 14.16 16.22 -0.23
C TRP A 134 12.67 15.90 -0.13
N PHE A 135 11.91 16.34 -1.12
CA PHE A 135 10.47 16.05 -1.21
C PHE A 135 10.16 15.49 -2.60
N LEU A 136 9.48 14.36 -2.64
CA LEU A 136 9.16 13.65 -3.89
C LEU A 136 7.84 12.88 -3.74
N ASP A 137 7.25 12.51 -4.87
CA ASP A 137 6.03 11.71 -4.92
C ASP A 137 6.32 10.37 -5.62
N THR A 138 5.97 9.26 -4.97
CA THR A 138 6.10 7.89 -5.48
C THR A 138 4.73 7.21 -5.64
N GLY A 139 3.66 8.00 -5.83
CA GLY A 139 2.27 7.61 -5.67
C GLY A 139 1.65 8.20 -4.40
N VAL A 140 2.49 8.50 -3.41
CA VAL A 140 2.21 9.28 -2.21
C VAL A 140 3.38 10.21 -1.93
N PRO A 141 3.15 11.39 -1.31
CA PRO A 141 4.23 12.33 -1.02
C PRO A 141 5.16 11.83 0.09
N HIS A 142 6.46 12.05 -0.11
CA HIS A 142 7.52 11.70 0.82
C HIS A 142 8.42 12.90 1.12
N TYR A 143 8.60 13.18 2.40
CA TYR A 143 9.69 13.97 2.95
C TYR A 143 10.83 13.03 3.32
N VAL A 144 12.05 13.30 2.85
CA VAL A 144 13.23 12.49 3.10
C VAL A 144 14.33 13.37 3.66
N GLU A 145 14.85 13.02 4.81
CA GLU A 145 15.96 13.72 5.46
C GLU A 145 17.02 12.69 5.86
N PHE A 146 18.26 12.94 5.44
CA PHE A 146 19.40 12.11 5.86
C PHE A 146 19.94 12.59 7.20
N THR A 147 20.28 11.65 8.06
CA THR A 147 20.88 11.87 9.38
C THR A 147 22.05 10.92 9.57
N ASP A 148 23.07 11.35 10.30
CA ASP A 148 24.22 10.52 10.65
C ASP A 148 23.93 9.64 11.88
N ASP A 149 22.91 9.99 12.68
CA ASP A 149 22.51 9.25 13.87
C ASP A 149 20.97 9.10 13.91
N LEU A 150 20.48 7.99 13.38
CA LEU A 150 19.06 7.70 13.33
C LEU A 150 18.47 7.43 14.72
N GLU A 151 19.24 6.85 15.62
CA GLU A 151 18.82 6.51 16.99
C GLU A 151 18.55 7.77 17.83
N ALA A 152 19.23 8.87 17.53
CA ALA A 152 19.00 10.16 18.20
C ALA A 152 17.79 10.93 17.68
N VAL A 153 17.15 10.49 16.57
CA VAL A 153 16.01 11.18 15.97
C VAL A 153 14.72 10.89 16.76
N ASP A 154 14.04 11.93 17.23
CA ASP A 154 12.63 11.82 17.68
C ASP A 154 11.72 11.57 16.47
N VAL A 155 11.72 10.33 15.97
CA VAL A 155 10.98 9.94 14.76
C VAL A 155 9.49 10.24 14.89
N ILE A 156 8.89 9.94 16.04
CA ILE A 156 7.45 10.13 16.25
C ILE A 156 7.09 11.61 16.37
N GLY A 157 7.73 12.32 17.26
CA GLY A 157 7.39 13.73 17.54
C GLY A 157 7.76 14.63 16.36
N ARG A 158 8.97 14.45 15.81
CA ARG A 158 9.43 15.23 14.66
C ARG A 158 8.67 14.86 13.38
N GLY A 159 8.48 13.58 13.13
CA GLY A 159 7.74 13.09 11.97
C GLY A 159 6.30 13.61 11.98
N ARG A 160 5.63 13.60 13.14
CA ARG A 160 4.28 14.15 13.29
C ARG A 160 4.22 15.65 12.99
N ARG A 161 5.19 16.45 13.48
CA ARG A 161 5.23 17.90 13.19
C ARG A 161 5.40 18.15 11.70
N ILE A 162 6.28 17.40 11.02
CA ILE A 162 6.52 17.54 9.58
C ILE A 162 5.29 17.10 8.78
N ARG A 163 4.69 15.96 9.11
CA ARG A 163 3.52 15.43 8.40
C ARG A 163 2.35 16.42 8.36
N TYR A 164 2.15 17.18 9.42
CA TYR A 164 1.06 18.16 9.55
C TYR A 164 1.50 19.60 9.28
N ASP A 165 2.71 19.81 8.76
CA ASP A 165 3.18 21.15 8.37
C ASP A 165 2.37 21.66 7.17
N LYS A 166 1.94 22.90 7.21
CA LYS A 166 1.15 23.55 6.16
C LYS A 166 1.83 23.57 4.78
N ARG A 167 3.16 23.41 4.73
CA ARG A 167 3.92 23.28 3.48
C ARG A 167 3.49 22.04 2.69
N PHE A 168 3.00 21.02 3.36
CA PHE A 168 2.56 19.76 2.77
C PHE A 168 1.03 19.65 2.88
N ALA A 169 0.31 20.33 1.98
CA ALA A 169 -1.16 20.49 2.05
C ALA A 169 -1.94 19.16 2.10
N LYS A 170 -1.39 18.09 1.53
CA LYS A 170 -1.95 16.72 1.56
C LYS A 170 -1.34 15.85 2.67
N GLY A 171 -0.51 16.43 3.54
CA GLY A 171 0.38 15.68 4.42
C GLY A 171 1.54 15.07 3.64
N THR A 172 2.42 14.35 4.34
CA THR A 172 3.55 13.62 3.73
C THR A 172 3.94 12.43 4.59
N ASN A 173 4.45 11.39 3.99
CA ASN A 173 5.23 10.39 4.69
C ASN A 173 6.58 11.00 5.05
N VAL A 174 7.08 10.74 6.25
CA VAL A 174 8.33 11.31 6.74
C VAL A 174 9.34 10.21 6.95
N ASN A 175 10.50 10.35 6.33
CA ASN A 175 11.58 9.37 6.33
C ASN A 175 12.86 10.03 6.82
N PHE A 176 13.50 9.38 7.77
CA PHE A 176 14.81 9.74 8.28
C PHE A 176 15.80 8.63 8.04
#